data_b53554053a62b7d7ddcbc2826e9490b1
#
_entry.id   b53554053a62b7d7ddcbc2826e9490b1
#
_cell.length_a   1.000
_cell.length_b   1.000
_cell.length_c   1.000
_cell.angle_alpha   90.00
_cell.angle_beta   90.00
_cell.angle_gamma   90.00
#
_symmetry.space_group_name_H-M   'P 1'
#
loop_
_entity.id
_entity.type
_entity.pdbx_description
1 polymer ?
#
loop_
_entity_poly.entity_id
_entity_poly.type
_entity_poly.pdbx_seq_one_letter_code
_entity_poly.pdbx_strand_id
1 'polypeptide(L)'
;MSNQKAATAITFTQDQQAIEALNAAVTLREDSIRKARFAKYNFKKTNRSELLAMGFSEDAAQKIMHHIEAGGNFNNLSELSAIAGIDSTAIVRYFQDKEDTETHSKNPFNASQPLEINGADSATLTLLPGVGPYTASKIVRYRNALRGFTSLRQLSEIRGIDTMSIQKLYSILACDASKIIPIEPARETEESLRLHPYITYKQAKLLRSLSQQHGSSAESVFLKHPAFTAAEKQRLLPYINF
;
A
#
# COMPACT_ATOMS: atom_id res chain seq x y z
N MET A 1 -4.40 -51.78 -11.49
CA MET A 1 -3.92 -50.40 -11.70
C MET A 1 -4.96 -49.42 -12.27
N SER A 2 -6.09 -49.88 -12.82
CA SER A 2 -7.12 -48.97 -13.41
C SER A 2 -8.05 -48.29 -12.41
N ASN A 3 -8.35 -48.87 -11.27
CA ASN A 3 -9.32 -48.32 -10.30
C ASN A 3 -8.80 -47.09 -9.50
N GLN A 4 -7.49 -47.01 -9.27
CA GLN A 4 -6.91 -45.87 -8.54
C GLN A 4 -6.88 -44.57 -9.40
N LYS A 5 -6.66 -44.69 -10.70
CA LYS A 5 -6.68 -43.52 -11.61
C LYS A 5 -8.08 -42.94 -11.80
N ALA A 6 -9.12 -43.81 -11.81
CA ALA A 6 -10.50 -43.33 -11.94
C ALA A 6 -10.98 -42.62 -10.66
N ALA A 7 -10.65 -43.14 -9.46
CA ALA A 7 -10.99 -42.47 -8.20
C ALA A 7 -10.32 -41.12 -8.06
N THR A 8 -9.04 -40.97 -8.43
CA THR A 8 -8.31 -39.70 -8.37
C THR A 8 -8.87 -38.68 -9.36
N ALA A 9 -9.28 -39.11 -10.55
CA ALA A 9 -9.88 -38.22 -11.56
C ALA A 9 -11.27 -37.72 -11.11
N ILE A 10 -12.09 -38.58 -10.49
CA ILE A 10 -13.41 -38.16 -9.97
C ILE A 10 -13.28 -37.16 -8.82
N THR A 11 -12.36 -37.41 -7.88
CA THR A 11 -12.10 -36.49 -6.77
C THR A 11 -11.61 -35.12 -7.27
N PHE A 12 -10.69 -35.08 -8.22
CA PHE A 12 -10.18 -33.86 -8.81
C PHE A 12 -11.28 -33.04 -9.51
N THR A 13 -12.21 -33.70 -10.21
CA THR A 13 -13.33 -33.04 -10.88
C THR A 13 -14.35 -32.47 -9.88
N GLN A 14 -14.59 -33.15 -8.77
CA GLN A 14 -15.48 -32.69 -7.69
C GLN A 14 -14.88 -31.47 -6.98
N ASP A 15 -13.57 -31.48 -6.71
CA ASP A 15 -12.87 -30.34 -6.10
C ASP A 15 -12.89 -29.13 -7.04
N GLN A 16 -12.71 -29.33 -8.34
CA GLN A 16 -12.80 -28.28 -9.34
C GLN A 16 -14.20 -27.64 -9.40
N GLN A 17 -15.26 -28.46 -9.39
CA GLN A 17 -16.63 -27.97 -9.35
C GLN A 17 -16.95 -27.23 -8.05
N ALA A 18 -16.44 -27.68 -6.92
CA ALA A 18 -16.60 -27.01 -5.64
C ALA A 18 -15.89 -25.62 -5.62
N ILE A 19 -14.69 -25.55 -6.20
CA ILE A 19 -13.95 -24.29 -6.34
C ILE A 19 -14.71 -23.31 -7.26
N GLU A 20 -15.24 -23.77 -8.40
CA GLU A 20 -16.03 -22.95 -9.31
C GLU A 20 -17.33 -22.44 -8.65
N ALA A 21 -18.02 -23.30 -7.90
CA ALA A 21 -19.22 -22.91 -7.16
C ALA A 21 -18.91 -21.88 -6.07
N LEU A 22 -17.79 -22.05 -5.36
CA LEU A 22 -17.33 -21.10 -4.35
C LEU A 22 -16.97 -19.75 -4.98
N ASN A 23 -16.24 -19.76 -6.07
CA ASN A 23 -15.89 -18.52 -6.81
C ASN A 23 -17.13 -17.80 -7.33
N ALA A 24 -18.10 -18.53 -7.87
CA ALA A 24 -19.39 -17.96 -8.30
C ALA A 24 -20.17 -17.34 -7.13
N ALA A 25 -20.20 -18.01 -5.97
CA ALA A 25 -20.85 -17.49 -4.77
C ALA A 25 -20.16 -16.22 -4.22
N VAL A 26 -18.83 -16.19 -4.25
CA VAL A 26 -18.02 -15.01 -3.88
C VAL A 26 -18.36 -13.84 -4.82
N THR A 27 -18.35 -14.05 -6.14
CA THR A 27 -18.68 -13.03 -7.14
C THR A 27 -20.09 -12.47 -6.96
N LEU A 28 -21.09 -13.34 -6.73
CA LEU A 28 -22.46 -12.91 -6.48
C LEU A 28 -22.59 -12.07 -5.21
N ARG A 29 -21.86 -12.44 -4.15
CA ARG A 29 -21.83 -11.67 -2.89
C ARG A 29 -21.19 -10.30 -3.08
N GLU A 30 -20.07 -10.24 -3.80
CA GLU A 30 -19.40 -8.97 -4.14
C GLU A 30 -20.29 -8.07 -4.98
N ASP A 31 -21.02 -8.60 -5.97
CA ASP A 31 -21.96 -7.84 -6.78
C ASP A 31 -23.15 -7.29 -5.96
N SER A 32 -23.64 -8.05 -5.00
CA SER A 32 -24.71 -7.61 -4.11
C SER A 32 -24.23 -6.49 -3.18
N ILE A 33 -23.03 -6.60 -2.64
CA ILE A 33 -22.40 -5.55 -1.82
C ILE A 33 -22.17 -4.30 -2.66
N ARG A 34 -21.68 -4.42 -3.88
CA ARG A 34 -21.46 -3.34 -4.85
C ARG A 34 -22.74 -2.54 -5.13
N LYS A 35 -23.83 -3.25 -5.43
CA LYS A 35 -25.15 -2.62 -5.69
C LYS A 35 -25.67 -1.87 -4.47
N ALA A 36 -25.50 -2.44 -3.28
CA ALA A 36 -25.95 -1.82 -2.03
C ALA A 36 -25.12 -0.54 -1.71
N ARG A 37 -23.83 -0.52 -2.02
CA ARG A 37 -22.94 0.64 -1.83
C ARG A 37 -23.29 1.77 -2.78
N PHE A 38 -23.43 1.45 -4.07
CA PHE A 38 -23.83 2.42 -5.08
C PHE A 38 -25.15 3.11 -4.70
N ALA A 39 -26.13 2.35 -4.21
CA ALA A 39 -27.43 2.88 -3.80
C ALA A 39 -27.35 3.86 -2.61
N LYS A 40 -26.32 3.75 -1.76
CA LYS A 40 -26.09 4.66 -0.63
C LYS A 40 -25.30 5.92 -1.02
N TYR A 41 -24.63 5.94 -2.17
CA TYR A 41 -23.81 7.06 -2.58
C TYR A 41 -24.68 8.22 -3.09
N ASN A 42 -24.48 9.41 -2.55
CA ASN A 42 -25.26 10.58 -2.93
C ASN A 42 -24.52 11.44 -3.97
N PHE A 43 -24.74 11.14 -5.24
CA PHE A 43 -24.16 11.89 -6.35
C PHE A 43 -24.52 13.39 -6.36
N LYS A 44 -25.64 13.80 -5.77
CA LYS A 44 -26.04 15.22 -5.70
C LYS A 44 -25.11 16.09 -4.86
N LYS A 45 -24.29 15.48 -4.01
CA LYS A 45 -23.30 16.17 -3.17
C LYS A 45 -21.88 16.06 -3.73
N THR A 46 -21.69 15.37 -4.85
CA THR A 46 -20.39 15.14 -5.46
C THR A 46 -19.95 16.37 -6.24
N ASN A 47 -18.67 16.66 -6.22
CA ASN A 47 -18.03 17.70 -7.01
C ASN A 47 -17.04 17.12 -8.04
N ARG A 48 -16.59 17.97 -8.99
CA ARG A 48 -15.67 17.57 -10.06
C ARG A 48 -14.36 16.98 -9.51
N SER A 49 -13.78 17.58 -8.49
CA SER A 49 -12.53 17.07 -7.90
C SER A 49 -12.69 15.67 -7.30
N GLU A 50 -13.85 15.41 -6.73
CA GLU A 50 -14.16 14.08 -6.18
C GLU A 50 -14.35 13.04 -7.29
N LEU A 51 -14.99 13.39 -8.40
CA LEU A 51 -15.11 12.51 -9.57
C LEU A 51 -13.75 12.17 -10.18
N LEU A 52 -12.86 13.14 -10.30
CA LEU A 52 -11.49 12.90 -10.76
C LEU A 52 -10.70 12.00 -9.77
N ALA A 53 -10.89 12.19 -8.47
CA ALA A 53 -10.31 11.32 -7.43
C ALA A 53 -10.86 9.88 -7.48
N MET A 54 -12.09 9.71 -7.96
CA MET A 54 -12.70 8.41 -8.25
C MET A 54 -12.09 7.71 -9.47
N GLY A 55 -11.25 8.39 -10.24
CA GLY A 55 -10.63 7.86 -11.45
C GLY A 55 -11.44 8.12 -12.72
N PHE A 56 -12.48 8.97 -12.67
CA PHE A 56 -13.15 9.44 -13.87
C PHE A 56 -12.24 10.36 -14.67
N SER A 57 -12.30 10.26 -16.00
CA SER A 57 -11.66 11.23 -16.88
C SER A 57 -12.35 12.59 -16.76
N GLU A 58 -11.68 13.65 -17.21
CA GLU A 58 -12.21 15.01 -17.23
C GLU A 58 -13.54 15.10 -17.99
N ASP A 59 -13.63 14.44 -19.16
CA ASP A 59 -14.84 14.37 -19.98
C ASP A 59 -15.97 13.64 -19.27
N ALA A 60 -15.68 12.50 -18.63
CA ALA A 60 -16.66 11.75 -17.87
C ALA A 60 -17.17 12.54 -16.65
N ALA A 61 -16.28 13.18 -15.91
CA ALA A 61 -16.64 14.01 -14.78
C ALA A 61 -17.55 15.18 -15.18
N GLN A 62 -17.27 15.81 -16.33
CA GLN A 62 -18.10 16.89 -16.86
C GLN A 62 -19.49 16.41 -17.26
N LYS A 63 -19.62 15.25 -17.92
CA LYS A 63 -20.92 14.64 -18.28
C LYS A 63 -21.75 14.29 -17.05
N ILE A 64 -21.11 13.73 -16.02
CA ILE A 64 -21.75 13.39 -14.75
C ILE A 64 -22.27 14.67 -14.07
N MET A 65 -21.42 15.71 -13.97
CA MET A 65 -21.81 16.99 -13.36
C MET A 65 -22.98 17.64 -14.11
N HIS A 66 -22.93 17.69 -15.43
CA HIS A 66 -24.00 18.21 -16.25
C HIS A 66 -25.33 17.46 -16.03
N HIS A 67 -25.29 16.12 -15.92
CA HIS A 67 -26.48 15.32 -15.63
C HIS A 67 -27.05 15.63 -14.24
N ILE A 68 -26.21 15.81 -13.23
CA ILE A 68 -26.61 16.17 -11.86
C ILE A 68 -27.21 17.58 -11.82
N GLU A 69 -26.60 18.56 -12.48
CA GLU A 69 -27.08 19.95 -12.58
C GLU A 69 -28.44 20.05 -13.30
N ALA A 70 -28.67 19.18 -14.28
CA ALA A 70 -29.97 19.04 -14.94
C ALA A 70 -31.05 18.38 -14.07
N GLY A 71 -30.75 18.08 -12.80
CA GLY A 71 -31.68 17.44 -11.86
C GLY A 71 -31.71 15.91 -11.94
N GLY A 72 -30.82 15.31 -12.73
CA GLY A 72 -30.70 13.87 -12.86
C GLY A 72 -30.13 13.21 -11.59
N ASN A 73 -30.33 11.93 -11.50
CA ASN A 73 -29.75 11.06 -10.46
C ASN A 73 -29.37 9.74 -11.09
N PHE A 74 -28.47 8.99 -10.45
CA PHE A 74 -28.05 7.67 -10.91
C PHE A 74 -28.68 6.60 -10.02
N ASN A 75 -29.46 5.71 -10.62
CA ASN A 75 -30.16 4.64 -9.90
C ASN A 75 -29.34 3.35 -9.83
N ASN A 76 -28.41 3.19 -10.75
CA ASN A 76 -27.52 2.02 -10.82
C ASN A 76 -26.22 2.32 -11.56
N LEU A 77 -25.26 1.40 -11.41
CA LEU A 77 -23.93 1.51 -11.98
C LEU A 77 -23.93 1.55 -13.51
N SER A 78 -24.87 0.84 -14.15
CA SER A 78 -24.99 0.79 -15.61
C SER A 78 -25.45 2.13 -16.19
N GLU A 79 -26.31 2.84 -15.50
CA GLU A 79 -26.77 4.18 -15.88
C GLU A 79 -25.61 5.19 -15.79
N LEU A 80 -24.84 5.15 -14.68
CA LEU A 80 -23.66 5.96 -14.52
C LEU A 80 -22.62 5.67 -15.61
N SER A 81 -22.36 4.40 -15.90
CA SER A 81 -21.44 3.96 -16.94
C SER A 81 -21.86 4.44 -18.34
N ALA A 82 -23.15 4.36 -18.65
CA ALA A 82 -23.69 4.80 -19.93
C ALA A 82 -23.56 6.32 -20.14
N ILE A 83 -23.83 7.11 -19.10
CA ILE A 83 -23.73 8.58 -19.15
C ILE A 83 -22.26 9.04 -19.18
N ALA A 84 -21.42 8.42 -18.38
CA ALA A 84 -19.99 8.73 -18.32
C ALA A 84 -19.22 8.23 -19.55
N GLY A 85 -19.75 7.25 -20.28
CA GLY A 85 -19.08 6.65 -21.43
C GLY A 85 -17.84 5.83 -21.07
N ILE A 86 -17.83 5.21 -19.88
CA ILE A 86 -16.69 4.47 -19.33
C ILE A 86 -17.09 3.05 -18.93
N ASP A 87 -16.09 2.17 -18.93
CA ASP A 87 -16.26 0.80 -18.43
C ASP A 87 -16.58 0.81 -16.92
N SER A 88 -17.59 0.04 -16.54
CA SER A 88 -18.02 -0.10 -15.16
C SER A 88 -16.96 -0.63 -14.19
N THR A 89 -15.91 -1.28 -14.70
CA THR A 89 -14.83 -1.85 -13.89
C THR A 89 -14.00 -0.80 -13.11
N ALA A 90 -13.78 0.38 -13.70
CA ALA A 90 -13.07 1.48 -13.03
C ALA A 90 -13.90 2.07 -11.86
N ILE A 91 -15.20 2.23 -12.08
CA ILE A 91 -16.15 2.72 -11.06
C ILE A 91 -16.27 1.71 -9.91
N VAL A 92 -16.32 0.44 -10.25
CA VAL A 92 -16.40 -0.66 -9.30
C VAL A 92 -15.25 -0.64 -8.30
N ARG A 93 -14.03 -0.40 -8.78
CA ARG A 93 -12.83 -0.32 -7.94
C ARG A 93 -12.95 0.78 -6.89
N TYR A 94 -13.44 1.96 -7.25
CA TYR A 94 -13.62 3.06 -6.32
C TYR A 94 -14.64 2.75 -5.21
N PHE A 95 -15.77 2.12 -5.54
CA PHE A 95 -16.76 1.72 -4.55
C PHE A 95 -16.33 0.51 -3.71
N GLN A 96 -15.32 -0.26 -4.13
CA GLN A 96 -14.65 -1.26 -3.29
C GLN A 96 -13.73 -0.60 -2.26
N ASP A 97 -12.99 0.44 -2.67
CA ASP A 97 -11.99 1.09 -1.81
C ASP A 97 -12.62 2.00 -0.72
N LYS A 98 -13.85 2.50 -0.93
CA LYS A 98 -14.51 3.43 0.02
C LYS A 98 -15.13 2.80 1.27
N GLU A 99 -15.40 1.50 1.31
CA GLU A 99 -15.96 0.89 2.52
C GLU A 99 -14.94 0.81 3.65
N ASP A 100 -13.66 0.77 3.30
CA ASP A 100 -12.59 0.85 4.28
C ASP A 100 -12.51 2.25 4.92
N THR A 101 -13.05 3.30 4.28
CA THR A 101 -13.03 4.67 4.81
C THR A 101 -14.28 5.05 5.63
N GLU A 102 -15.45 4.45 5.41
CA GLU A 102 -16.66 4.77 6.20
C GLU A 102 -16.87 3.86 7.40
N THR A 103 -16.39 2.62 7.38
CA THR A 103 -16.38 1.72 8.55
C THR A 103 -15.23 2.03 9.52
N HIS A 104 -14.21 2.79 9.08
CA HIS A 104 -13.12 3.27 9.91
C HIS A 104 -13.40 4.58 10.66
N SER A 105 -14.69 4.92 10.90
CA SER A 105 -15.09 6.05 11.73
C SER A 105 -14.73 5.91 13.22
N LYS A 106 -13.98 4.89 13.60
CA LYS A 106 -13.32 4.79 14.91
C LYS A 106 -11.85 4.45 14.72
N ASN A 107 -11.06 5.45 14.31
CA ASN A 107 -9.62 5.34 14.45
C ASN A 107 -9.31 5.04 15.94
N PRO A 108 -8.83 3.83 16.28
CA PRO A 108 -8.54 3.46 17.65
C PRO A 108 -7.28 4.15 18.19
N PHE A 109 -6.53 4.81 17.31
CA PHE A 109 -5.26 5.44 17.65
C PHE A 109 -5.42 6.93 17.95
N ASN A 110 -4.72 7.42 18.94
CA ASN A 110 -4.67 8.82 19.36
C ASN A 110 -3.28 9.14 19.94
N ALA A 111 -3.06 10.37 20.40
CA ALA A 111 -1.78 10.78 20.97
C ALA A 111 -1.35 9.99 22.21
N SER A 112 -2.32 9.43 22.97
CA SER A 112 -2.04 8.60 24.15
C SER A 112 -1.81 7.13 23.81
N GLN A 113 -2.33 6.66 22.66
CA GLN A 113 -2.19 5.30 22.14
C GLN A 113 -1.88 5.36 20.65
N PRO A 114 -0.68 5.82 20.27
CA PRO A 114 -0.31 5.91 18.87
C PRO A 114 -0.06 4.52 18.25
N LEU A 115 -0.33 4.41 16.95
CA LEU A 115 0.02 3.21 16.19
C LEU A 115 1.53 3.16 15.94
N GLU A 116 2.19 2.08 16.35
CA GLU A 116 3.59 1.85 16.05
C GLU A 116 3.77 1.34 14.62
N ILE A 117 4.44 2.15 13.78
CA ILE A 117 4.47 1.94 12.32
C ILE A 117 5.34 0.78 11.86
N ASN A 118 6.40 0.43 12.62
CA ASN A 118 7.29 -0.66 12.27
C ASN A 118 6.66 -2.04 12.53
N GLY A 119 5.70 -2.13 13.46
CA GLY A 119 4.98 -3.35 13.78
C GLY A 119 3.62 -3.50 13.08
N ALA A 120 3.08 -2.40 12.56
CA ALA A 120 1.75 -2.41 11.95
C ALA A 120 1.69 -3.23 10.66
N ASP A 121 0.66 -4.05 10.50
CA ASP A 121 0.36 -4.71 9.22
C ASP A 121 -0.48 -3.80 8.30
N SER A 122 -0.70 -4.25 7.07
CA SER A 122 -1.45 -3.47 6.09
C SER A 122 -2.91 -3.23 6.53
N ALA A 123 -3.53 -4.20 7.19
CA ALA A 123 -4.90 -4.08 7.67
C ALA A 123 -5.00 -3.03 8.78
N THR A 124 -4.09 -3.06 9.74
CA THR A 124 -4.01 -2.07 10.82
C THR A 124 -3.74 -0.66 10.29
N LEU A 125 -2.87 -0.52 9.30
CA LEU A 125 -2.60 0.78 8.67
C LEU A 125 -3.82 1.38 7.98
N THR A 126 -4.74 0.57 7.45
CA THR A 126 -5.98 1.07 6.86
C THR A 126 -6.97 1.64 7.87
N LEU A 127 -6.77 1.42 9.18
CA LEU A 127 -7.54 2.07 10.24
C LEU A 127 -7.20 3.56 10.40
N LEU A 128 -6.07 4.00 9.85
CA LEU A 128 -5.65 5.40 9.90
C LEU A 128 -6.49 6.26 8.93
N PRO A 129 -6.88 7.47 9.34
CA PRO A 129 -7.67 8.36 8.48
C PRO A 129 -6.88 8.73 7.22
N GLY A 130 -7.49 8.51 6.06
CA GLY A 130 -6.87 8.80 4.75
C GLY A 130 -5.86 7.77 4.25
N VAL A 131 -5.68 6.65 4.97
CA VAL A 131 -4.82 5.55 4.56
C VAL A 131 -5.68 4.41 4.01
N GLY A 132 -5.87 4.36 2.69
CA GLY A 132 -6.52 3.23 2.02
C GLY A 132 -5.57 2.05 1.78
N PRO A 133 -6.07 0.90 1.30
CA PRO A 133 -5.29 -0.32 1.07
C PRO A 133 -4.05 -0.09 0.20
N TYR A 134 -4.16 0.74 -0.85
CA TYR A 134 -3.04 1.09 -1.72
C TYR A 134 -1.93 1.84 -0.98
N THR A 135 -2.28 2.83 -0.16
CA THR A 135 -1.33 3.60 0.65
C THR A 135 -0.70 2.72 1.72
N ALA A 136 -1.49 1.90 2.42
CA ALA A 136 -1.01 0.93 3.40
C ALA A 136 0.02 -0.05 2.79
N SER A 137 -0.29 -0.60 1.61
CA SER A 137 0.64 -1.49 0.88
C SER A 137 1.95 -0.79 0.51
N LYS A 138 1.92 0.48 0.10
CA LYS A 138 3.13 1.28 -0.17
C LYS A 138 3.96 1.49 1.08
N ILE A 139 3.33 1.82 2.21
CA ILE A 139 4.00 2.00 3.50
C ILE A 139 4.72 0.71 3.91
N VAL A 140 4.00 -0.42 3.89
CA VAL A 140 4.58 -1.74 4.24
C VAL A 140 5.74 -2.10 3.31
N ARG A 141 5.57 -1.92 2.00
CA ARG A 141 6.63 -2.22 1.03
C ARG A 141 7.87 -1.35 1.23
N TYR A 142 7.70 -0.05 1.48
CA TYR A 142 8.81 0.86 1.70
C TYR A 142 9.49 0.58 3.04
N ARG A 143 8.71 0.32 4.10
CA ARG A 143 9.22 -0.14 5.40
C ARG A 143 10.09 -1.39 5.26
N ASN A 144 9.61 -2.39 4.52
CA ASN A 144 10.36 -3.63 4.31
C ASN A 144 11.66 -3.39 3.54
N ALA A 145 11.65 -2.50 2.54
CA ALA A 145 12.85 -2.11 1.80
C ALA A 145 13.85 -1.34 2.69
N LEU A 146 13.37 -0.46 3.57
CA LEU A 146 14.18 0.24 4.57
C LEU A 146 14.62 -0.67 5.73
N ARG A 147 14.00 -1.85 5.89
CA ARG A 147 14.15 -2.73 7.06
C ARG A 147 13.63 -2.14 8.37
N GLY A 148 12.77 -1.16 8.28
CA GLY A 148 12.15 -0.40 9.36
C GLY A 148 12.35 1.10 9.19
N PHE A 149 11.44 1.88 9.74
CA PHE A 149 11.57 3.34 9.79
C PHE A 149 12.41 3.76 11.01
N THR A 150 13.30 4.71 10.83
CA THR A 150 14.00 5.39 11.93
C THR A 150 13.24 6.62 12.41
N SER A 151 12.35 7.15 11.55
CA SER A 151 11.57 8.34 11.82
C SER A 151 10.32 8.39 10.93
N LEU A 152 9.21 8.93 11.44
CA LEU A 152 7.99 9.17 10.68
C LEU A 152 8.21 10.08 9.45
N ARG A 153 9.25 10.91 9.45
CA ARG A 153 9.60 11.75 8.29
C ARG A 153 9.88 10.96 7.01
N GLN A 154 10.35 9.71 7.15
CA GLN A 154 10.62 8.84 6.00
C GLN A 154 9.35 8.42 5.24
N LEU A 155 8.17 8.58 5.84
CA LEU A 155 6.90 8.40 5.13
C LEU A 155 6.75 9.37 3.95
N SER A 156 7.33 10.57 4.04
CA SER A 156 7.31 11.55 2.94
C SER A 156 8.21 11.16 1.75
N GLU A 157 9.08 10.19 1.91
CA GLU A 157 9.94 9.67 0.83
C GLU A 157 9.21 8.65 -0.05
N ILE A 158 8.04 8.18 0.38
CA ILE A 158 7.26 7.18 -0.36
C ILE A 158 6.59 7.84 -1.57
N ARG A 159 7.01 7.44 -2.76
CA ARG A 159 6.52 8.02 -4.00
C ARG A 159 5.00 7.87 -4.17
N GLY A 160 4.31 8.98 -4.44
CA GLY A 160 2.87 9.00 -4.70
C GLY A 160 2.01 8.83 -3.44
N ILE A 161 2.54 9.22 -2.29
CA ILE A 161 1.76 9.51 -1.08
C ILE A 161 1.73 11.02 -0.88
N ASP A 162 0.54 11.56 -0.58
CA ASP A 162 0.40 12.99 -0.27
C ASP A 162 1.03 13.31 1.08
N THR A 163 2.07 14.14 1.04
CA THR A 163 2.85 14.54 2.23
C THR A 163 2.00 15.27 3.27
N MET A 164 1.04 16.09 2.84
CA MET A 164 0.17 16.83 3.74
C MET A 164 -0.77 15.91 4.52
N SER A 165 -1.31 14.89 3.85
CA SER A 165 -2.13 13.87 4.49
C SER A 165 -1.34 13.04 5.49
N ILE A 166 -0.11 12.67 5.17
CA ILE A 166 0.77 11.92 6.07
C ILE A 166 1.16 12.73 7.31
N GLN A 167 1.45 14.02 7.18
CA GLN A 167 1.82 14.87 8.34
C GLN A 167 0.71 14.95 9.38
N LYS A 168 -0.56 14.91 8.95
CA LYS A 168 -1.71 14.87 9.87
C LYS A 168 -1.75 13.62 10.74
N LEU A 169 -1.08 12.55 10.32
CA LEU A 169 -1.02 11.27 11.06
C LEU A 169 0.08 11.25 12.12
N TYR A 170 1.02 12.19 12.11
CA TYR A 170 2.17 12.15 13.02
C TYR A 170 1.77 12.18 14.51
N SER A 171 0.63 12.80 14.85
CA SER A 171 0.12 12.84 16.22
C SER A 171 -0.44 11.50 16.73
N ILE A 172 -0.75 10.58 15.81
CA ILE A 172 -1.36 9.27 16.11
C ILE A 172 -0.47 8.10 15.68
N LEU A 173 0.76 8.38 15.24
CA LEU A 173 1.78 7.39 14.88
C LEU A 173 2.95 7.45 15.86
N ALA A 174 3.52 6.28 16.12
CA ALA A 174 4.81 6.13 16.78
C ALA A 174 5.79 5.42 15.86
N CYS A 175 7.07 5.68 16.05
CA CYS A 175 8.15 5.03 15.31
C CYS A 175 9.23 4.57 16.28
N ASP A 176 9.29 3.29 16.53
CA ASP A 176 10.30 2.66 17.37
C ASP A 176 11.47 2.17 16.51
N ALA A 177 12.57 2.94 16.54
CA ALA A 177 13.77 2.62 15.78
C ALA A 177 14.48 1.33 16.27
N SER A 178 14.17 0.83 17.47
CA SER A 178 14.75 -0.44 17.95
C SER A 178 14.24 -1.66 17.17
N LYS A 179 13.15 -1.52 16.41
CA LYS A 179 12.57 -2.57 15.55
C LYS A 179 13.19 -2.65 14.16
N ILE A 180 14.20 -1.84 13.88
CA ILE A 180 14.94 -1.93 12.61
C ILE A 180 15.71 -3.24 12.56
N ILE A 181 15.64 -3.91 11.42
CA ILE A 181 16.45 -5.09 11.14
C ILE A 181 17.79 -4.61 10.56
N PRO A 182 18.89 -4.70 11.29
CA PRO A 182 20.17 -4.17 10.81
C PRO A 182 20.66 -4.91 9.57
N ILE A 183 21.39 -4.19 8.73
CA ILE A 183 22.12 -4.70 7.59
C ILE A 183 23.51 -5.14 8.08
N GLU A 184 23.93 -6.35 7.74
CA GLU A 184 25.29 -6.85 8.01
C GLU A 184 26.06 -6.97 6.68
N PRO A 185 26.78 -5.92 6.24
CA PRO A 185 27.36 -5.90 4.89
C PRO A 185 28.39 -7.00 4.63
N ALA A 186 29.07 -7.50 5.68
CA ALA A 186 30.02 -8.59 5.55
C ALA A 186 29.35 -9.93 5.17
N ARG A 187 28.09 -10.13 5.59
CA ARG A 187 27.36 -11.39 5.45
C ARG A 187 26.35 -11.38 4.31
N GLU A 188 25.87 -10.20 3.91
CA GLU A 188 24.85 -10.06 2.89
C GLU A 188 25.43 -9.96 1.47
N THR A 189 24.62 -10.34 0.47
CA THR A 189 25.00 -10.18 -0.94
C THR A 189 24.84 -8.73 -1.40
N GLU A 190 25.53 -8.35 -2.46
CA GLU A 190 25.39 -7.02 -3.06
C GLU A 190 23.96 -6.76 -3.54
N GLU A 191 23.28 -7.81 -4.04
CA GLU A 191 21.89 -7.77 -4.47
C GLU A 191 20.95 -7.47 -3.30
N SER A 192 21.16 -8.11 -2.13
CA SER A 192 20.40 -7.85 -0.92
C SER A 192 20.57 -6.41 -0.43
N LEU A 193 21.82 -5.94 -0.38
CA LEU A 193 22.14 -4.56 0.04
C LEU A 193 21.48 -3.51 -0.86
N ARG A 194 21.38 -3.76 -2.17
CA ARG A 194 20.72 -2.87 -3.15
C ARG A 194 19.22 -2.75 -2.99
N LEU A 195 18.57 -3.66 -2.29
CA LEU A 195 17.13 -3.53 -2.01
C LEU A 195 16.83 -2.37 -1.06
N HIS A 196 17.84 -1.93 -0.29
CA HIS A 196 17.68 -0.80 0.61
C HIS A 196 17.66 0.53 -0.18
N PRO A 197 16.64 1.41 0.01
CA PRO A 197 16.45 2.63 -0.80
C PRO A 197 17.63 3.61 -0.78
N TYR A 198 18.43 3.58 0.26
CA TYR A 198 19.59 4.49 0.43
C TYR A 198 20.92 3.91 -0.08
N ILE A 199 20.91 2.69 -0.62
CA ILE A 199 22.14 2.03 -1.07
C ILE A 199 22.13 1.87 -2.59
N THR A 200 23.05 2.54 -3.27
CA THR A 200 23.29 2.37 -4.71
C THR A 200 24.14 1.11 -4.97
N TYR A 201 24.15 0.66 -6.23
CA TYR A 201 25.00 -0.49 -6.63
C TYR A 201 26.47 -0.34 -6.23
N LYS A 202 27.05 0.84 -6.50
CA LYS A 202 28.44 1.11 -6.17
C LYS A 202 28.69 1.11 -4.66
N GLN A 203 27.73 1.65 -3.91
CA GLN A 203 27.79 1.68 -2.45
C GLN A 203 27.63 0.29 -1.83
N ALA A 204 26.77 -0.57 -2.37
CA ALA A 204 26.60 -1.96 -1.91
C ALA A 204 27.91 -2.74 -1.99
N LYS A 205 28.57 -2.70 -3.14
CA LYS A 205 29.88 -3.32 -3.36
C LYS A 205 30.94 -2.79 -2.39
N LEU A 206 30.98 -1.47 -2.21
CA LEU A 206 31.93 -0.81 -1.33
C LEU A 206 31.69 -1.16 0.15
N LEU A 207 30.44 -1.07 0.63
CA LEU A 207 30.08 -1.42 2.01
C LEU A 207 30.49 -2.85 2.35
N ARG A 208 30.21 -3.79 1.45
CA ARG A 208 30.61 -5.19 1.62
C ARG A 208 32.13 -5.33 1.71
N SER A 209 32.86 -4.71 0.78
CA SER A 209 34.32 -4.74 0.77
C SER A 209 34.92 -4.14 2.05
N LEU A 210 34.42 -2.97 2.48
CA LEU A 210 34.89 -2.32 3.73
C LEU A 210 34.66 -3.21 4.94
N SER A 211 33.48 -3.81 5.06
CA SER A 211 33.13 -4.67 6.20
C SER A 211 33.98 -5.95 6.23
N GLN A 212 34.24 -6.55 5.06
CA GLN A 212 35.11 -7.76 4.98
C GLN A 212 36.59 -7.48 5.24
N GLN A 213 37.07 -6.31 4.82
CA GLN A 213 38.48 -5.96 4.96
C GLN A 213 38.85 -5.41 6.35
N HIS A 214 37.95 -4.68 6.98
CA HIS A 214 38.23 -3.92 8.20
C HIS A 214 37.53 -4.46 9.46
N GLY A 215 36.57 -5.39 9.31
CA GLY A 215 35.87 -6.00 10.45
C GLY A 215 35.29 -4.94 11.42
N SER A 216 35.64 -5.03 12.69
CA SER A 216 35.22 -4.09 13.73
C SER A 216 35.61 -2.62 13.51
N SER A 217 36.59 -2.35 12.63
CA SER A 217 37.02 -0.99 12.28
C SER A 217 36.27 -0.42 11.06
N ALA A 218 35.41 -1.20 10.42
CA ALA A 218 34.77 -0.83 9.16
C ALA A 218 33.88 0.43 9.30
N GLU A 219 33.23 0.62 10.44
CA GLU A 219 32.41 1.82 10.71
C GLU A 219 33.30 3.08 10.65
N SER A 220 34.46 3.07 11.29
CA SER A 220 35.34 4.24 11.30
C SER A 220 35.90 4.56 9.91
N VAL A 221 36.11 3.53 9.08
CA VAL A 221 36.54 3.69 7.68
C VAL A 221 35.37 4.21 6.83
N PHE A 222 34.15 3.66 7.00
CA PHE A 222 32.94 4.14 6.34
C PHE A 222 32.69 5.63 6.62
N LEU A 223 32.77 6.04 7.88
CA LEU A 223 32.56 7.43 8.28
C LEU A 223 33.52 8.42 7.61
N LYS A 224 34.75 8.00 7.30
CA LYS A 224 35.76 8.82 6.62
C LYS A 224 35.76 8.66 5.10
N HIS A 225 35.06 7.65 4.57
CA HIS A 225 35.15 7.31 3.15
C HIS A 225 34.49 8.38 2.25
N PRO A 226 35.19 8.87 1.20
CA PRO A 226 34.68 9.97 0.35
C PRO A 226 33.53 9.57 -0.59
N ALA A 227 33.32 8.28 -0.83
CA ALA A 227 32.23 7.79 -1.67
C ALA A 227 30.83 7.95 -1.05
N PHE A 228 30.76 8.37 0.21
CA PHE A 228 29.51 8.68 0.90
C PHE A 228 29.54 10.12 1.38
N THR A 229 28.52 10.88 1.02
CA THR A 229 28.31 12.22 1.56
C THR A 229 27.95 12.16 3.04
N ALA A 230 28.08 13.28 3.76
CA ALA A 230 27.69 13.36 5.17
C ALA A 230 26.20 13.00 5.38
N ALA A 231 25.32 13.43 4.47
CA ALA A 231 23.90 13.13 4.53
C ALA A 231 23.60 11.63 4.31
N GLU A 232 24.29 10.97 3.38
CA GLU A 232 24.16 9.54 3.14
C GLU A 232 24.65 8.72 4.35
N LYS A 233 25.77 9.10 4.94
CA LYS A 233 26.28 8.48 6.16
C LYS A 233 25.30 8.57 7.31
N GLN A 234 24.75 9.76 7.55
CA GLN A 234 23.76 10.00 8.59
C GLN A 234 22.48 9.17 8.39
N ARG A 235 22.03 9.01 7.13
CA ARG A 235 20.86 8.20 6.80
C ARG A 235 21.10 6.70 6.91
N LEU A 236 22.29 6.22 6.56
CA LEU A 236 22.64 4.80 6.51
C LEU A 236 23.06 4.24 7.86
N LEU A 237 23.73 5.04 8.67
CA LEU A 237 24.32 4.58 9.93
C LEU A 237 23.32 3.84 10.86
N PRO A 238 22.08 4.27 11.01
CA PRO A 238 21.10 3.55 11.83
C PRO A 238 20.73 2.16 11.33
N TYR A 239 21.04 1.86 10.07
CA TYR A 239 20.70 0.59 9.42
C TYR A 239 21.85 -0.38 9.33
N ILE A 240 23.09 0.06 9.50
CA ILE A 240 24.27 -0.77 9.24
C ILE A 240 24.86 -1.24 10.58
N ASN A 241 25.07 -2.55 10.66
CA ASN A 241 25.86 -3.20 11.69
C ASN A 241 27.15 -3.72 11.02
N PHE A 242 28.27 -3.07 11.31
CA PHE A 242 29.56 -3.43 10.73
C PHE A 242 30.20 -4.62 11.41
#